data_fc70bb1e76d43d96875e5699dc91c6bc
#
_entry.id   fc70bb1e76d43d96875e5699dc91c6bc
#
_cell.length_a   1.000
_cell.length_b   1.000
_cell.length_c   1.000
_cell.angle_alpha   90.00
_cell.angle_beta   90.00
_cell.angle_gamma   90.00
#
_symmetry.space_group_name_H-M   'P 1'
#
loop_
_entity.id
_entity.type
_entity.pdbx_description
1 polymer ?
#
loop_
_entity_poly.entity_id
_entity_poly.type
_entity_poly.pdbx_seq_one_letter_code
_entity_poly.pdbx_strand_id
1 'polypeptide(L)'
;MAAIDRRVSAVFAPALTIGIGLGGFVDGIVLHQLLGWHHVLSARPGFDMRANELADGLFHTGTWFVVLAGVLWLYARLRLPPVSAAWPRLDTGPRPWRALVGPMLVGWGLFNLVEGVVDHHVLGLHHVRPGAHQLAWDLGFLAFGALLAGLGLLVAGPSPVRHRDAPKTPR
;
A
#
# COMPACT_ATOMS: atom_id res chain seq x y z
N MET A 1 -27.87 -2.79 0.85
CA MET A 1 -26.58 -3.23 0.24
C MET A 1 -25.71 -2.08 -0.21
N ALA A 2 -26.19 -1.13 -0.97
CA ALA A 2 -25.37 -0.05 -1.56
C ALA A 2 -24.71 0.95 -0.60
N ALA A 3 -25.17 1.16 0.62
CA ALA A 3 -24.61 2.15 1.54
C ALA A 3 -23.46 1.63 2.42
N ILE A 4 -23.43 0.33 2.73
CA ILE A 4 -22.39 -0.31 3.55
C ILE A 4 -21.17 -0.65 2.67
N ASP A 5 -21.37 -1.13 1.45
CA ASP A 5 -20.29 -1.37 0.47
C ASP A 5 -19.54 -0.08 0.12
N ARG A 6 -20.24 1.05 0.01
CA ARG A 6 -19.63 2.35 -0.27
C ARG A 6 -18.76 2.90 0.87
N ARG A 7 -18.85 2.39 2.09
CA ARG A 7 -18.14 2.92 3.27
C ARG A 7 -16.86 2.19 3.59
N VAL A 8 -16.85 0.87 3.47
CA VAL A 8 -15.60 0.11 3.52
C VAL A 8 -14.72 0.56 2.35
N SER A 9 -15.31 0.80 1.17
CA SER A 9 -14.59 1.39 0.04
C SER A 9 -14.13 2.82 0.26
N ALA A 10 -14.79 3.62 1.12
CA ALA A 10 -14.41 5.00 1.36
C ALA A 10 -13.07 5.16 2.08
N VAL A 11 -12.71 4.23 2.97
CA VAL A 11 -11.44 4.23 3.70
C VAL A 11 -10.42 3.30 3.05
N PHE A 12 -10.88 2.21 2.39
CA PHE A 12 -10.01 1.21 1.81
C PHE A 12 -9.03 1.78 0.78
N ALA A 13 -9.54 2.48 -0.23
CA ALA A 13 -8.70 3.02 -1.29
C ALA A 13 -7.67 4.05 -0.80
N PRO A 14 -8.01 5.07 0.01
CA PRO A 14 -7.00 5.98 0.55
C PRO A 14 -6.00 5.27 1.48
N ALA A 15 -6.42 4.32 2.31
CA ALA A 15 -5.52 3.56 3.17
C ALA A 15 -4.55 2.67 2.34
N LEU A 16 -5.04 2.02 1.30
CA LEU A 16 -4.21 1.27 0.35
C LEU A 16 -3.17 2.20 -0.31
N THR A 17 -3.58 3.39 -0.75
CA THR A 17 -2.66 4.38 -1.35
C THR A 17 -1.57 4.80 -0.36
N ILE A 18 -1.92 5.05 0.91
CA ILE A 18 -0.93 5.32 1.96
C ILE A 18 0.03 4.13 2.09
N GLY A 19 -0.48 2.91 2.11
CA GLY A 19 0.33 1.69 2.21
C GLY A 19 1.33 1.52 1.06
N ILE A 20 0.92 1.81 -0.18
CA ILE A 20 1.80 1.81 -1.35
C ILE A 20 2.96 2.81 -1.15
N GLY A 21 2.65 4.04 -0.77
CA GLY A 21 3.69 5.05 -0.55
C GLY A 21 4.60 4.73 0.63
N LEU A 22 4.08 4.16 1.72
CA LEU A 22 4.89 3.71 2.86
C LEU A 22 5.81 2.54 2.48
N GLY A 23 5.35 1.62 1.61
CA GLY A 23 6.20 0.55 1.07
C GLY A 23 7.43 1.11 0.38
N GLY A 24 7.24 2.07 -0.53
CA GLY A 24 8.36 2.74 -1.20
C GLY A 24 9.24 3.55 -0.25
N PHE A 25 8.68 4.17 0.79
CA PHE A 25 9.49 4.83 1.81
C PHE A 25 10.37 3.86 2.60
N VAL A 26 9.81 2.71 2.98
CA VAL A 26 10.60 1.71 3.74
C VAL A 26 11.69 1.14 2.87
N ASP A 27 11.40 0.82 1.61
CA ASP A 27 12.42 0.37 0.66
C ASP A 27 13.51 1.43 0.51
N GLY A 28 13.17 2.64 0.11
CA GLY A 28 14.13 3.70 -0.12
C GLY A 28 14.93 4.09 1.12
N ILE A 29 14.31 4.24 2.29
CA ILE A 29 15.02 4.62 3.52
C ILE A 29 15.87 3.46 4.02
N VAL A 30 15.33 2.25 4.08
CA VAL A 30 16.04 1.12 4.70
C VAL A 30 17.07 0.53 3.75
N LEU A 31 16.67 0.19 2.51
CA LEU A 31 17.55 -0.54 1.59
C LEU A 31 18.51 0.41 0.85
N HIS A 32 18.03 1.56 0.35
CA HIS A 32 18.89 2.50 -0.36
C HIS A 32 19.76 3.33 0.56
N GLN A 33 19.21 3.88 1.67
CA GLN A 33 19.93 4.87 2.49
C GLN A 33 20.63 4.26 3.71
N LEU A 34 19.92 3.45 4.54
CA LEU A 34 20.48 2.94 5.79
C LEU A 34 21.42 1.74 5.56
N LEU A 35 21.00 0.81 4.73
CA LEU A 35 21.78 -0.40 4.43
C LEU A 35 22.71 -0.20 3.23
N GLY A 36 22.40 0.73 2.33
CA GLY A 36 23.18 0.96 1.12
C GLY A 36 23.32 -0.30 0.26
N TRP A 37 22.28 -1.16 0.24
CA TRP A 37 22.35 -2.42 -0.49
C TRP A 37 22.26 -2.19 -1.99
N HIS A 38 21.48 -1.23 -2.43
CA HIS A 38 21.33 -0.81 -3.82
C HIS A 38 20.84 0.64 -3.93
N HIS A 39 20.78 1.14 -5.14
CA HIS A 39 20.16 2.39 -5.56
C HIS A 39 19.26 2.11 -6.77
N VAL A 40 18.34 3.00 -7.09
CA VAL A 40 17.34 2.80 -8.16
C VAL A 40 17.95 2.34 -9.49
N LEU A 41 19.14 2.83 -9.86
CA LEU A 41 19.79 2.52 -11.13
C LEU A 41 21.09 1.71 -10.97
N SER A 42 21.33 1.09 -9.80
CA SER A 42 22.64 0.51 -9.46
C SER A 42 23.05 -0.70 -10.31
N ALA A 43 22.11 -1.38 -10.97
CA ALA A 43 22.43 -2.47 -11.89
C ALA A 43 22.55 -2.01 -13.37
N ARG A 44 22.34 -0.71 -13.65
CA ARG A 44 22.40 -0.18 -15.01
C ARG A 44 23.77 0.39 -15.32
N PRO A 45 24.42 -0.06 -16.40
CA PRO A 45 25.72 0.51 -16.85
C PRO A 45 25.54 1.96 -17.30
N GLY A 46 26.53 2.81 -17.03
CA GLY A 46 26.57 4.20 -17.48
C GLY A 46 25.97 5.22 -16.49
N PHE A 47 25.41 4.79 -15.38
CA PHE A 47 24.94 5.67 -14.32
C PHE A 47 25.96 5.72 -13.16
N ASP A 48 26.44 6.91 -12.86
CA ASP A 48 27.34 7.19 -11.75
C ASP A 48 26.57 7.31 -10.41
N MET A 49 27.30 7.51 -9.31
CA MET A 49 26.69 7.67 -7.99
C MET A 49 25.77 8.87 -7.92
N ARG A 50 26.11 9.98 -8.58
CA ARG A 50 25.27 11.19 -8.60
C ARG A 50 23.93 10.96 -9.30
N ALA A 51 23.93 10.20 -10.40
CA ALA A 51 22.70 9.81 -11.08
C ALA A 51 21.83 8.89 -10.19
N ASN A 52 22.46 7.97 -9.45
CA ASN A 52 21.76 7.11 -8.51
C ASN A 52 21.14 7.90 -7.34
N GLU A 53 21.90 8.82 -6.73
CA GLU A 53 21.40 9.71 -5.67
C GLU A 53 20.21 10.56 -6.14
N LEU A 54 20.27 11.08 -7.36
CA LEU A 54 19.17 11.83 -7.96
C LEU A 54 17.94 10.94 -8.17
N ALA A 55 18.13 9.73 -8.70
CA ALA A 55 17.06 8.77 -8.93
C ALA A 55 16.40 8.35 -7.61
N ASP A 56 17.19 8.07 -6.57
CA ASP A 56 16.70 7.80 -5.22
C ASP A 56 15.90 8.99 -4.66
N GLY A 57 16.39 10.21 -4.82
CA GLY A 57 15.69 11.43 -4.42
C GLY A 57 14.35 11.62 -5.13
N LEU A 58 14.28 11.34 -6.42
CA LEU A 58 13.05 11.40 -7.20
C LEU A 58 12.08 10.29 -6.77
N PHE A 59 12.58 9.10 -6.51
CA PHE A 59 11.80 7.99 -5.98
C PHE A 59 11.17 8.32 -4.62
N HIS A 60 11.97 8.85 -3.67
CA HIS A 60 11.46 9.30 -2.37
C HIS A 60 10.42 10.41 -2.50
N THR A 61 10.66 11.36 -3.39
CA THR A 61 9.72 12.45 -3.67
C THR A 61 8.39 11.88 -4.20
N GLY A 62 8.46 10.93 -5.14
CA GLY A 62 7.27 10.25 -5.67
C GLY A 62 6.49 9.52 -4.58
N THR A 63 7.16 8.71 -3.77
CA THR A 63 6.52 7.95 -2.66
C THR A 63 5.92 8.89 -1.61
N TRP A 64 6.59 10.03 -1.32
CA TRP A 64 6.05 11.07 -0.45
C TRP A 64 4.74 11.65 -0.97
N PHE A 65 4.67 11.98 -2.27
CA PHE A 65 3.44 12.48 -2.89
C PHE A 65 2.32 11.43 -2.85
N VAL A 66 2.65 10.13 -3.02
CA VAL A 66 1.66 9.05 -2.90
C VAL A 66 1.09 8.98 -1.48
N VAL A 67 1.94 9.07 -0.44
CA VAL A 67 1.47 9.12 0.96
C VAL A 67 0.61 10.35 1.19
N LEU A 68 1.08 11.54 0.76
CA LEU A 68 0.34 12.79 0.93
C LEU A 68 -1.03 12.73 0.25
N ALA A 69 -1.09 12.23 -0.98
CA ALA A 69 -2.34 12.07 -1.72
C ALA A 69 -3.30 11.12 -0.98
N GLY A 70 -2.81 9.99 -0.45
CA GLY A 70 -3.60 9.05 0.34
C GLY A 70 -4.14 9.69 1.62
N VAL A 71 -3.31 10.46 2.33
CA VAL A 71 -3.71 11.17 3.56
C VAL A 71 -4.75 12.25 3.27
N LEU A 72 -4.55 13.08 2.24
CA LEU A 72 -5.51 14.10 1.84
C LEU A 72 -6.82 13.49 1.37
N TRP A 73 -6.75 12.38 0.63
CA TRP A 73 -7.94 11.65 0.20
C TRP A 73 -8.71 11.09 1.39
N LEU A 74 -8.00 10.47 2.36
CA LEU A 74 -8.60 9.97 3.60
C LEU A 74 -9.25 11.11 4.39
N TYR A 75 -8.54 12.24 4.55
CA TYR A 75 -9.06 13.43 5.20
C TYR A 75 -10.34 13.94 4.52
N ALA A 76 -10.36 14.06 3.20
CA ALA A 76 -11.51 14.48 2.44
C ALA A 76 -12.71 13.54 2.66
N ARG A 77 -12.47 12.21 2.68
CA ARG A 77 -13.52 11.22 2.94
C ARG A 77 -14.08 11.28 4.35
N LEU A 78 -13.27 11.69 5.32
CA LEU A 78 -13.69 11.81 6.72
C LEU A 78 -14.34 13.16 7.04
N ARG A 79 -14.03 14.23 6.28
CA ARG A 79 -14.51 15.60 6.53
C ARG A 79 -15.69 16.04 5.69
N LEU A 80 -15.91 15.45 4.51
CA LEU A 80 -17.04 15.83 3.67
C LEU A 80 -18.35 15.37 4.31
N PRO A 81 -19.29 16.30 4.65
CA PRO A 81 -20.59 15.90 5.16
C PRO A 81 -21.32 15.07 4.10
N PRO A 82 -22.08 14.04 4.50
CA PRO A 82 -22.92 13.33 3.55
C PRO A 82 -24.00 14.29 3.03
N VAL A 83 -24.34 14.13 1.76
CA VAL A 83 -25.39 14.92 1.08
C VAL A 83 -26.79 14.75 1.72
N SER A 84 -26.96 13.81 2.65
CA SER A 84 -28.18 13.61 3.43
C SER A 84 -27.88 13.67 4.92
N ALA A 85 -28.72 14.38 5.66
CA ALA A 85 -28.58 14.76 7.09
C ALA A 85 -28.53 13.62 8.12
N ALA A 86 -28.43 12.37 7.71
CA ALA A 86 -28.18 11.26 8.60
C ALA A 86 -26.76 10.74 8.36
N TRP A 87 -25.78 11.28 9.10
CA TRP A 87 -24.47 10.63 9.22
C TRP A 87 -24.67 9.25 9.80
N PRO A 88 -24.52 8.22 9.02
CA PRO A 88 -24.25 6.95 9.64
C PRO A 88 -22.81 7.02 10.10
N ARG A 89 -22.57 6.94 11.40
CA ARG A 89 -21.24 6.74 11.97
C ARG A 89 -20.54 5.68 11.15
N LEU A 90 -19.23 5.88 10.86
CA LEU A 90 -18.40 4.85 10.26
C LEU A 90 -18.52 3.61 11.17
N ASP A 91 -19.43 2.73 10.85
CA ASP A 91 -19.53 1.44 11.53
C ASP A 91 -18.39 0.58 10.97
N THR A 92 -17.20 0.89 11.44
CA THR A 92 -15.99 0.12 11.15
C THR A 92 -15.97 -1.17 11.98
N GLY A 93 -17.08 -1.50 12.65
CA GLY A 93 -17.15 -2.59 13.59
C GLY A 93 -16.36 -2.31 14.88
N PRO A 94 -16.21 -3.32 15.75
CA PRO A 94 -15.58 -3.17 17.08
C PRO A 94 -14.07 -2.84 17.02
N ARG A 95 -13.45 -2.86 15.85
CA ARG A 95 -11.99 -2.65 15.66
C ARG A 95 -11.71 -1.74 14.47
N PRO A 96 -11.94 -0.41 14.59
CA PRO A 96 -11.80 0.55 13.50
C PRO A 96 -10.39 0.59 12.88
N TRP A 97 -9.34 0.29 13.66
CA TRP A 97 -7.97 0.23 13.16
C TRP A 97 -7.77 -0.79 12.04
N ARG A 98 -8.55 -1.88 12.02
CA ARG A 98 -8.46 -2.92 10.98
C ARG A 98 -8.84 -2.40 9.60
N ALA A 99 -9.81 -1.50 9.55
CA ALA A 99 -10.25 -0.86 8.30
C ALA A 99 -9.16 0.07 7.70
N LEU A 100 -8.22 0.52 8.54
CA LEU A 100 -7.09 1.34 8.11
C LEU A 100 -5.85 0.49 7.86
N VAL A 101 -5.42 -0.28 8.86
CA VAL A 101 -4.16 -1.04 8.82
C VAL A 101 -4.20 -2.17 7.80
N GLY A 102 -5.34 -2.88 7.67
CA GLY A 102 -5.46 -3.97 6.70
C GLY A 102 -5.15 -3.50 5.26
N PRO A 103 -5.88 -2.49 4.72
CA PRO A 103 -5.58 -1.96 3.39
C PRO A 103 -4.18 -1.36 3.25
N MET A 104 -3.62 -0.74 4.31
CA MET A 104 -2.24 -0.24 4.28
C MET A 104 -1.23 -1.38 4.10
N LEU A 105 -1.39 -2.51 4.80
CA LEU A 105 -0.55 -3.69 4.61
C LEU A 105 -0.70 -4.29 3.21
N VAL A 106 -1.93 -4.32 2.66
CA VAL A 106 -2.17 -4.73 1.28
C VAL A 106 -1.42 -3.80 0.31
N GLY A 107 -1.53 -2.49 0.51
CA GLY A 107 -0.86 -1.49 -0.33
C GLY A 107 0.68 -1.63 -0.30
N TRP A 108 1.26 -1.82 0.89
CA TRP A 108 2.70 -2.08 1.02
C TRP A 108 3.09 -3.38 0.31
N GLY A 109 2.36 -4.48 0.55
CA GLY A 109 2.62 -5.74 -0.14
C GLY A 109 2.54 -5.61 -1.66
N LEU A 110 1.55 -4.87 -2.19
CA LEU A 110 1.43 -4.59 -3.62
C LEU A 110 2.61 -3.78 -4.16
N PHE A 111 3.09 -2.77 -3.41
CA PHE A 111 4.30 -2.05 -3.78
C PHE A 111 5.47 -3.01 -3.97
N ASN A 112 5.79 -3.83 -2.95
CA ASN A 112 6.89 -4.79 -3.02
C ASN A 112 6.74 -5.79 -4.18
N LEU A 113 5.52 -6.27 -4.46
CA LEU A 113 5.28 -7.20 -5.57
C LEU A 113 5.49 -6.53 -6.93
N VAL A 114 4.96 -5.31 -7.11
CA VAL A 114 5.09 -4.58 -8.38
C VAL A 114 6.54 -4.18 -8.62
N GLU A 115 7.18 -3.56 -7.66
CA GLU A 115 8.56 -3.13 -7.73
C GLU A 115 9.49 -4.34 -7.93
N GLY A 116 9.36 -5.38 -7.11
CA GLY A 116 10.19 -6.58 -7.22
C GLY A 116 10.04 -7.28 -8.58
N VAL A 117 8.84 -7.33 -9.16
CA VAL A 117 8.66 -7.90 -10.51
C VAL A 117 9.20 -6.94 -11.57
N VAL A 118 8.82 -5.66 -11.51
CA VAL A 118 9.16 -4.70 -12.57
C VAL A 118 10.63 -4.34 -12.54
N ASP A 119 11.14 -3.90 -11.38
CA ASP A 119 12.46 -3.29 -11.29
C ASP A 119 13.58 -4.33 -11.14
N HIS A 120 13.34 -5.43 -10.42
CA HIS A 120 14.36 -6.49 -10.26
C HIS A 120 14.37 -7.48 -11.41
N HIS A 121 13.19 -7.87 -11.97
CA HIS A 121 13.15 -8.97 -12.95
C HIS A 121 12.87 -8.50 -14.38
N VAL A 122 11.96 -7.55 -14.61
CA VAL A 122 11.60 -7.11 -15.97
C VAL A 122 12.58 -6.07 -16.50
N LEU A 123 12.78 -5.00 -15.76
CA LEU A 123 13.64 -3.90 -16.16
C LEU A 123 15.11 -4.09 -15.75
N GLY A 124 15.39 -4.85 -14.69
CA GLY A 124 16.73 -5.05 -14.16
C GLY A 124 17.42 -3.73 -13.81
N LEU A 125 16.68 -2.82 -13.14
CA LEU A 125 17.21 -1.51 -12.72
C LEU A 125 18.17 -1.66 -11.54
N HIS A 126 17.80 -2.52 -10.61
CA HIS A 126 18.57 -2.90 -9.43
C HIS A 126 18.09 -4.28 -8.94
N HIS A 127 18.70 -4.76 -7.88
CA HIS A 127 18.30 -5.97 -7.15
C HIS A 127 18.34 -5.68 -5.66
N VAL A 128 17.55 -6.35 -4.84
CA VAL A 128 17.49 -6.10 -3.38
C VAL A 128 18.87 -6.07 -2.77
N ARG A 129 19.70 -7.05 -3.10
CA ARG A 129 21.10 -7.10 -2.70
C ARG A 129 21.92 -7.79 -3.78
N PRO A 130 22.77 -7.06 -4.51
CA PRO A 130 23.68 -7.65 -5.51
C PRO A 130 24.66 -8.63 -4.89
N GLY A 131 25.11 -9.63 -5.67
CA GLY A 131 26.12 -10.59 -5.26
C GLY A 131 25.67 -12.04 -5.35
N ALA A 132 26.36 -12.95 -4.63
CA ALA A 132 26.22 -14.40 -4.78
C ALA A 132 24.80 -14.96 -4.54
N HIS A 133 23.98 -14.28 -3.76
CA HIS A 133 22.63 -14.72 -3.41
C HIS A 133 21.54 -13.76 -3.90
N GLN A 134 21.81 -12.98 -4.94
CA GLN A 134 20.92 -11.97 -5.49
C GLN A 134 19.49 -12.48 -5.71
N LEU A 135 19.33 -13.60 -6.43
CA LEU A 135 18.02 -14.18 -6.69
C LEU A 135 17.26 -14.54 -5.40
N ALA A 136 17.96 -15.04 -4.38
CA ALA A 136 17.31 -15.39 -3.11
C ALA A 136 16.80 -14.15 -2.38
N TRP A 137 17.50 -13.03 -2.47
CA TRP A 137 17.03 -11.75 -1.91
C TRP A 137 15.82 -11.20 -2.68
N ASP A 138 15.85 -11.23 -4.01
CA ASP A 138 14.75 -10.78 -4.85
C ASP A 138 13.48 -11.63 -4.62
N LEU A 139 13.61 -12.96 -4.55
CA LEU A 139 12.49 -13.86 -4.23
C LEU A 139 12.00 -13.67 -2.79
N GLY A 140 12.90 -13.42 -1.84
CA GLY A 140 12.55 -13.10 -0.45
C GLY A 140 11.73 -11.81 -0.35
N PHE A 141 12.07 -10.79 -1.13
CA PHE A 141 11.34 -9.54 -1.21
C PHE A 141 9.91 -9.73 -1.77
N LEU A 142 9.78 -10.52 -2.83
CA LEU A 142 8.47 -10.89 -3.38
C LEU A 142 7.63 -11.71 -2.37
N ALA A 143 8.25 -12.68 -1.70
CA ALA A 143 7.58 -13.48 -0.67
C ALA A 143 7.12 -12.61 0.50
N PHE A 144 7.94 -11.65 0.94
CA PHE A 144 7.57 -10.68 1.96
C PHE A 144 6.41 -9.78 1.51
N GLY A 145 6.41 -9.32 0.26
CA GLY A 145 5.30 -8.55 -0.33
C GLY A 145 3.99 -9.36 -0.34
N ALA A 146 4.04 -10.62 -0.76
CA ALA A 146 2.88 -11.51 -0.75
C ALA A 146 2.36 -11.77 0.68
N LEU A 147 3.28 -11.97 1.65
CA LEU A 147 2.93 -12.14 3.06
C LEU A 147 2.23 -10.89 3.63
N LEU A 148 2.75 -9.70 3.37
CA LEU A 148 2.13 -8.44 3.80
C LEU A 148 0.73 -8.27 3.20
N ALA A 149 0.57 -8.52 1.89
CA ALA A 149 -0.73 -8.43 1.24
C ALA A 149 -1.72 -9.43 1.83
N GLY A 150 -1.32 -10.69 2.03
CA GLY A 150 -2.14 -11.73 2.64
C GLY A 150 -2.53 -11.39 4.09
N LEU A 151 -1.57 -10.94 4.90
CA LEU A 151 -1.83 -10.47 6.27
C LEU A 151 -2.79 -9.28 6.28
N GLY A 152 -2.61 -8.34 5.35
CA GLY A 152 -3.48 -7.18 5.20
C GLY A 152 -4.92 -7.57 4.92
N LEU A 153 -5.16 -8.54 4.03
CA LEU A 153 -6.48 -9.09 3.76
C LEU A 153 -7.10 -9.75 4.98
N LEU A 154 -6.31 -10.53 5.73
CA LEU A 154 -6.76 -11.18 6.99
C LEU A 154 -7.11 -10.14 8.06
N VAL A 155 -6.29 -9.09 8.20
CA VAL A 155 -6.53 -7.99 9.14
C VAL A 155 -7.76 -7.20 8.74
N ALA A 156 -7.95 -6.87 7.46
CA ALA A 156 -9.15 -6.18 6.98
C ALA A 156 -10.41 -6.98 7.28
N GLY A 157 -10.32 -8.32 7.21
CA GLY A 157 -11.43 -9.25 7.47
C GLY A 157 -12.49 -9.21 6.36
N PRO A 158 -13.42 -10.14 6.36
CA PRO A 158 -14.56 -10.10 5.45
C PRO A 158 -15.43 -8.89 5.78
N SER A 159 -15.83 -8.14 4.75
CA SER A 159 -16.87 -7.13 4.90
C SER A 159 -18.11 -7.80 5.47
N PRO A 160 -18.73 -7.30 6.57
CA PRO A 160 -19.92 -7.91 7.11
C PRO A 160 -21.04 -7.84 6.08
N VAL A 161 -21.32 -8.95 5.42
CA VAL A 161 -22.51 -9.13 4.60
C VAL A 161 -23.69 -9.18 5.55
N ARG A 162 -24.32 -8.05 5.83
CA ARG A 162 -25.62 -8.06 6.50
C ARG A 162 -26.66 -8.60 5.53
N HIS A 163 -27.12 -9.82 5.78
CA HIS A 163 -28.40 -10.26 5.24
C HIS A 163 -29.46 -9.23 5.68
N ARG A 164 -30.06 -8.55 4.74
CA ARG A 164 -31.27 -7.78 4.97
C ARG A 164 -32.34 -8.79 5.36
N ASP A 165 -32.76 -8.77 6.60
CA ASP A 165 -34.01 -9.40 6.95
C ASP A 165 -35.09 -8.87 6.02
N ALA A 166 -35.78 -9.78 5.32
CA ALA A 166 -36.90 -9.43 4.48
C ALA A 166 -37.94 -8.66 5.31
N PRO A 167 -38.59 -7.63 4.76
CA PRO A 167 -39.64 -6.91 5.50
C PRO A 167 -40.69 -7.94 5.97
N LYS A 168 -40.90 -7.99 7.30
CA LYS A 168 -42.03 -8.75 7.83
C LYS A 168 -43.29 -8.13 7.26
N THR A 169 -43.97 -8.85 6.38
CA THR A 169 -45.32 -8.47 5.92
C THR A 169 -46.22 -8.36 7.13
N PRO A 170 -46.88 -7.22 7.36
CA PRO A 170 -47.90 -7.14 8.41
C PRO A 170 -49.06 -8.05 8.04
N ARG A 171 -49.55 -8.84 9.03
CA ARG A 171 -50.79 -9.61 8.96
C ARG A 171 -51.96 -8.67 9.11
#